data_75adb231a33c00bcb71df2f992e8e758
#
_entry.id   75adb231a33c00bcb71df2f992e8e758
#
_cell.length_a   1.000
_cell.length_b   1.000
_cell.length_c   1.000
_cell.angle_alpha   90.00
_cell.angle_beta   90.00
_cell.angle_gamma   90.00
#
_symmetry.space_group_name_H-M   'P 1'
#
loop_
_entity.id
_entity.type
_entity.pdbx_description
1 polymer ?
#
loop_
_entity_poly.entity_id
_entity_poly.type
_entity_poly.pdbx_seq_one_letter_code
_entity_poly.pdbx_strand_id
1 'polypeptide(L)'
;LESVALLPQHEVPSEESRLMILDALERIDRMLGTLKPRVRQAFLLARLDGLTCAQIAEKLGVSRATVERDLATALQHCYRLRYVEA
;
A
#
# COMPACT_ATOMS: atom_id res chain seq x y z
N LEU A 1 18.28 -3.04 21.97
CA LEU A 1 19.30 -2.23 21.97
C LEU A 1 19.01 -0.76 22.10
N GLU A 2 20.04 -0.02 22.34
CA GLU A 2 19.86 1.39 22.60
C GLU A 2 19.18 2.13 21.46
N SER A 3 19.49 1.74 20.23
CA SER A 3 18.89 2.42 19.10
C SER A 3 17.38 2.27 19.11
N VAL A 4 16.89 1.11 19.56
CA VAL A 4 15.45 0.90 19.65
C VAL A 4 14.86 1.80 20.73
N ALA A 5 15.53 1.91 21.86
CA ALA A 5 15.05 2.74 22.94
C ALA A 5 15.10 4.22 22.59
N LEU A 6 15.96 4.59 21.66
CA LEU A 6 16.10 5.99 21.26
C LEU A 6 15.16 6.37 20.13
N LEU A 7 14.45 5.41 19.57
CA LEU A 7 13.52 5.72 18.51
C LEU A 7 12.37 6.59 19.03
N PRO A 8 11.87 7.50 18.19
CA PRO A 8 10.84 8.44 18.62
C PRO A 8 9.45 7.83 18.77
N GLN A 9 9.33 6.53 18.70
CA GLN A 9 8.02 5.92 18.81
C GLN A 9 7.36 6.17 20.16
N HIS A 10 8.13 6.62 21.14
CA HIS A 10 7.57 6.93 22.44
C HIS A 10 6.98 8.32 22.49
N GLU A 11 7.22 9.10 21.47
CA GLU A 11 6.72 10.46 21.44
C GLU A 11 5.36 10.48 20.78
N VAL A 12 4.47 11.27 21.35
CA VAL A 12 3.17 11.50 20.73
C VAL A 12 3.37 12.42 19.55
N PRO A 13 2.95 12.03 18.34
CA PRO A 13 3.10 12.90 17.18
C PRO A 13 2.40 14.23 17.41
N SER A 14 2.97 15.29 16.88
CA SER A 14 2.34 16.59 16.94
C SER A 14 1.01 16.54 16.19
N GLU A 15 0.14 17.49 16.49
CA GLU A 15 -1.13 17.57 15.81
C GLU A 15 -0.93 17.71 14.30
N GLU A 16 0.04 18.50 13.91
CA GLU A 16 0.35 18.69 12.50
C GLU A 16 0.76 17.36 11.84
N SER A 17 1.64 16.59 12.52
CA SER A 17 2.05 15.30 12.00
C SER A 17 0.88 14.36 11.88
N ARG A 18 -0.02 14.38 12.85
CA ARG A 18 -1.19 13.51 12.81
C ARG A 18 -2.10 13.87 11.64
N LEU A 19 -2.28 15.16 11.37
CA LEU A 19 -3.07 15.58 10.23
C LEU A 19 -2.43 15.16 8.91
N MET A 20 -1.12 15.22 8.82
CA MET A 20 -0.42 14.77 7.62
C MET A 20 -0.58 13.26 7.41
N ILE A 21 -0.51 12.49 8.49
CA ILE A 21 -0.69 11.05 8.40
C ILE A 21 -2.11 10.72 7.96
N LEU A 22 -3.10 11.39 8.54
CA LEU A 22 -4.50 11.16 8.17
C LEU A 22 -4.75 11.50 6.71
N ASP A 23 -4.15 12.60 6.24
CA ASP A 23 -4.28 12.98 4.84
C ASP A 23 -3.69 11.92 3.91
N ALA A 24 -2.52 11.40 4.27
CA ALA A 24 -1.88 10.35 3.48
C ALA A 24 -2.75 9.09 3.45
N LEU A 25 -3.32 8.72 4.59
CA LEU A 25 -4.18 7.55 4.66
C LEU A 25 -5.44 7.73 3.82
N GLU A 26 -6.00 8.92 3.81
CA GLU A 26 -7.16 9.19 2.98
C GLU A 26 -6.83 9.05 1.50
N ARG A 27 -5.66 9.52 1.09
CA ARG A 27 -5.24 9.39 -0.30
C ARG A 27 -5.08 7.92 -0.71
N ILE A 28 -4.46 7.13 0.17
CA ILE A 28 -4.29 5.71 -0.09
C ILE A 28 -5.64 5.02 -0.17
N ASP A 29 -6.54 5.35 0.73
CA ASP A 29 -7.87 4.77 0.74
C ASP A 29 -8.62 5.09 -0.55
N ARG A 30 -8.54 6.33 -1.00
CA ARG A 30 -9.19 6.70 -2.26
C ARG A 30 -8.57 5.98 -3.44
N MET A 31 -7.25 5.86 -3.46
CA MET A 31 -6.56 5.15 -4.53
C MET A 31 -6.99 3.69 -4.57
N LEU A 32 -7.03 3.05 -3.42
CA LEU A 32 -7.44 1.65 -3.35
C LEU A 32 -8.89 1.49 -3.75
N GLY A 33 -9.73 2.46 -3.41
CA GLY A 33 -11.15 2.42 -3.77
C GLY A 33 -11.40 2.52 -5.26
N THR A 34 -10.47 3.11 -6.02
CA THR A 34 -10.63 3.22 -7.47
C THR A 34 -10.13 1.98 -8.20
N LEU A 35 -9.45 1.08 -7.51
CA LEU A 35 -8.96 -0.14 -8.11
C LEU A 35 -10.05 -1.20 -8.13
N LYS A 36 -9.98 -2.08 -9.14
CA LYS A 36 -10.87 -3.23 -9.17
C LYS A 36 -10.59 -4.09 -7.95
N PRO A 37 -11.60 -4.79 -7.42
CA PRO A 37 -11.42 -5.58 -6.19
C PRO A 37 -10.25 -6.56 -6.28
N ARG A 38 -10.08 -7.24 -7.41
CA ARG A 38 -8.98 -8.20 -7.54
C ARG A 38 -7.64 -7.49 -7.50
N VAL A 39 -7.53 -6.35 -8.18
CA VAL A 39 -6.27 -5.59 -8.19
C VAL A 39 -5.94 -5.11 -6.78
N ARG A 40 -6.95 -4.62 -6.07
CA ARG A 40 -6.75 -4.17 -4.70
C ARG A 40 -6.31 -5.32 -3.81
N GLN A 41 -6.95 -6.48 -3.93
CA GLN A 41 -6.58 -7.63 -3.13
C GLN A 41 -5.15 -8.06 -3.41
N ALA A 42 -4.76 -8.11 -4.68
CA ALA A 42 -3.41 -8.50 -5.04
C ALA A 42 -2.40 -7.54 -4.43
N PHE A 43 -2.68 -6.26 -4.52
CA PHE A 43 -1.79 -5.24 -3.98
C PHE A 43 -1.64 -5.38 -2.47
N LEU A 44 -2.75 -5.57 -1.76
CA LEU A 44 -2.72 -5.70 -0.32
C LEU A 44 -2.00 -6.97 0.12
N LEU A 45 -2.22 -8.08 -0.58
CA LEU A 45 -1.53 -9.33 -0.27
C LEU A 45 -0.02 -9.18 -0.46
N ALA A 46 0.38 -8.47 -1.50
CA ALA A 46 1.81 -8.26 -1.75
C ALA A 46 2.44 -7.36 -0.69
N ARG A 47 1.74 -6.32 -0.28
CA ARG A 47 2.32 -5.32 0.60
C ARG A 47 2.19 -5.64 2.07
N LEU A 48 1.04 -6.16 2.48
CA LEU A 48 0.79 -6.43 3.90
C LEU A 48 1.23 -7.83 4.29
N ASP A 49 0.94 -8.81 3.45
CA ASP A 49 1.27 -10.20 3.77
C ASP A 49 2.60 -10.64 3.17
N GLY A 50 3.20 -9.82 2.33
CA GLY A 50 4.49 -10.13 1.75
C GLY A 50 4.49 -11.33 0.82
N LEU A 51 3.35 -11.64 0.20
CA LEU A 51 3.25 -12.79 -0.67
C LEU A 51 3.90 -12.53 -2.03
N THR A 52 4.42 -13.60 -2.63
CA THR A 52 4.96 -13.52 -3.98
C THR A 52 3.81 -13.54 -4.98
N CYS A 53 4.13 -13.17 -6.24
CA CYS A 53 3.11 -13.22 -7.29
C CYS A 53 2.53 -14.61 -7.45
N ALA A 54 3.37 -15.64 -7.35
CA ALA A 54 2.90 -17.01 -7.47
C ALA A 54 1.93 -17.36 -6.34
N GLN A 55 2.25 -16.94 -5.13
CA GLN A 55 1.37 -17.21 -3.98
C GLN A 55 0.06 -16.45 -4.09
N ILE A 56 0.11 -15.22 -4.55
CA ILE A 56 -1.10 -14.43 -4.74
C ILE A 56 -1.97 -15.05 -5.83
N ALA A 57 -1.34 -15.49 -6.92
CA ALA A 57 -2.07 -16.12 -8.01
C ALA A 57 -2.81 -17.35 -7.53
N GLU A 58 -2.15 -18.16 -6.73
CA GLU A 58 -2.78 -19.36 -6.17
C GLU A 58 -3.94 -18.99 -5.27
N LYS A 59 -3.75 -17.98 -4.43
CA LYS A 59 -4.77 -17.59 -3.48
C LYS A 59 -5.99 -16.99 -4.17
N LEU A 60 -5.77 -16.22 -5.22
CA LEU A 60 -6.88 -15.57 -5.94
C LEU A 60 -7.44 -16.41 -7.08
N GLY A 61 -6.81 -17.53 -7.40
CA GLY A 61 -7.30 -18.39 -8.47
C GLY A 61 -7.11 -17.79 -9.85
N VAL A 62 -6.03 -17.06 -10.06
CA VAL A 62 -5.71 -16.45 -11.34
C VAL A 62 -4.29 -16.82 -11.74
N SER A 63 -3.88 -16.45 -12.95
CA SER A 63 -2.54 -16.75 -13.40
C SER A 63 -1.56 -15.76 -12.78
N ARG A 64 -0.30 -16.17 -12.73
CA ARG A 64 0.76 -15.30 -12.23
C ARG A 64 0.88 -14.05 -13.08
N ALA A 65 0.73 -14.18 -14.39
CA ALA A 65 0.80 -13.03 -15.28
C ALA A 65 -0.30 -12.01 -14.95
N THR A 66 -1.49 -12.49 -14.59
CA THR A 66 -2.57 -11.61 -14.20
C THR A 66 -2.20 -10.85 -12.93
N VAL A 67 -1.59 -11.52 -11.96
CA VAL A 67 -1.17 -10.86 -10.73
C VAL A 67 -0.11 -9.79 -11.04
N GLU A 68 0.85 -10.13 -11.88
CA GLU A 68 1.90 -9.17 -12.23
C GLU A 68 1.31 -7.94 -12.89
N ARG A 69 0.33 -8.13 -13.75
CA ARG A 69 -0.34 -7.03 -14.41
C ARG A 69 -1.15 -6.19 -13.43
N ASP A 70 -1.84 -6.87 -12.51
CA ASP A 70 -2.63 -6.17 -11.50
C ASP A 70 -1.74 -5.34 -10.58
N LEU A 71 -0.60 -5.89 -10.18
CA LEU A 71 0.33 -5.15 -9.33
C LEU A 71 0.91 -3.94 -10.07
N ALA A 72 1.19 -4.10 -11.36
CA ALA A 72 1.67 -2.98 -12.16
C ALA A 72 0.61 -1.88 -12.23
N THR A 73 -0.65 -2.25 -12.40
CA THR A 73 -1.73 -1.29 -12.41
C THR A 73 -1.81 -0.54 -11.09
N ALA A 74 -1.73 -1.26 -9.99
CA ALA A 74 -1.79 -0.63 -8.67
C ALA A 74 -0.61 0.32 -8.47
N LEU A 75 0.58 -0.07 -8.89
CA LEU A 75 1.76 0.78 -8.77
C LEU A 75 1.64 2.04 -9.61
N GLN A 76 1.05 1.93 -10.80
CA GLN A 76 0.82 3.11 -11.62
C GLN A 76 -0.09 4.10 -10.93
N HIS A 77 -1.12 3.62 -10.25
CA HIS A 77 -2.00 4.49 -9.49
C HIS A 77 -1.26 5.17 -8.35
N CYS A 78 -0.39 4.45 -7.67
CA CYS A 78 0.43 5.04 -6.62
C CYS A 78 1.34 6.13 -7.19
N TYR A 79 1.91 5.89 -8.36
CA TYR A 79 2.75 6.87 -9.02
C TYR A 79 1.98 8.13 -9.34
N ARG A 80 0.77 8.00 -9.85
CA ARG A 80 -0.06 9.14 -10.16
C ARG A 80 -0.32 9.99 -8.92
N LEU A 81 -0.69 9.35 -7.84
CA LEU A 81 -0.94 10.08 -6.60
C LEU A 81 0.28 10.84 -6.17
N ARG A 82 1.44 10.22 -6.27
CA ARG A 82 2.68 10.82 -5.80
C ARG A 82 3.10 12.01 -6.64
N TYR A 83 2.99 11.91 -7.96
CA TYR A 83 3.54 12.91 -8.86
C TYR A 83 2.53 13.88 -9.44
N VAL A 84 1.26 13.53 -9.40
CA VAL A 84 0.22 14.41 -9.94
C VAL A 84 -0.44 15.19 -8.83
N GLU A 85 -0.73 14.56 -7.71
CA GLU A 85 -1.43 15.22 -6.62
C GLU A 85 -0.49 15.83 -5.60
N ALA A 86 0.75 15.43 -5.61
CA ALA A 86 1.73 16.03 -4.73
C ALA A 86 2.16 17.36 -5.28
#